data_8ed74ed5ddec27c2947b3cb0f56f054f
#
_entry.id   8ed74ed5ddec27c2947b3cb0f56f054f
#
_cell.length_a   1.000
_cell.length_b   1.000
_cell.length_c   1.000
_cell.angle_alpha   90.00
_cell.angle_beta   90.00
_cell.angle_gamma   90.00
#
_symmetry.space_group_name_H-M   'P 1'
#
loop_
_entity.id
_entity.type
_entity.pdbx_description
1 polymer ?
#
loop_
_entity_poly.entity_id
_entity_poly.type
_entity_poly.pdbx_seq_one_letter_code
_entity_poly.pdbx_strand_id
1 'polypeptide(L)'
;RLVSRSSVLVMALLMLTACGYHLRGAIDLPEALKTIYVKSASPELSTAIERAFRATTGEIVTSPDQAGMILNVLDEYFQRRTISLSSTGFSNEYELVYRLTFDLLDSEGNTLVSNQTIEVTDSYFNAQRSSTVLSKDNEEIVLRKELYESAVRSVIQRARAELMKKFP
;
A
#
# COMPACT_ATOMS: atom_id res chain seq x y z
N ARG A 1 -29.77 14.48 -46.39
CA ARG A 1 -29.72 13.30 -45.49
C ARG A 1 -28.28 12.83 -45.16
N LEU A 2 -27.27 13.12 -45.99
CA LEU A 2 -25.85 12.79 -45.72
C LEU A 2 -25.21 13.69 -44.67
N VAL A 3 -25.54 14.97 -44.67
CA VAL A 3 -25.00 15.97 -43.71
C VAL A 3 -25.39 15.66 -42.26
N SER A 4 -26.60 15.12 -42.04
CA SER A 4 -27.08 14.75 -40.70
C SER A 4 -26.29 13.56 -40.10
N ARG A 5 -25.86 12.61 -40.93
CA ARG A 5 -25.08 11.43 -40.48
C ARG A 5 -23.64 11.80 -40.10
N SER A 6 -23.03 12.71 -40.86
CA SER A 6 -21.69 13.23 -40.56
C SER A 6 -21.66 14.04 -39.27
N SER A 7 -22.70 14.86 -39.00
CA SER A 7 -22.81 15.63 -37.75
C SER A 7 -22.94 14.75 -36.52
N VAL A 8 -23.71 13.66 -36.61
CA VAL A 8 -23.85 12.68 -35.52
C VAL A 8 -22.52 11.95 -35.24
N LEU A 9 -21.78 11.63 -36.30
CA LEU A 9 -20.49 10.94 -36.18
C LEU A 9 -19.44 11.84 -35.50
N VAL A 10 -19.37 13.12 -35.88
CA VAL A 10 -18.48 14.13 -35.29
C VAL A 10 -18.84 14.36 -33.79
N MET A 11 -20.13 14.43 -33.47
CA MET A 11 -20.62 14.60 -32.11
C MET A 11 -20.29 13.38 -31.25
N ALA A 12 -20.39 12.15 -31.80
CA ALA A 12 -19.98 10.92 -31.10
C ALA A 12 -18.47 10.86 -30.88
N LEU A 13 -17.63 11.31 -31.83
CA LEU A 13 -16.18 11.38 -31.65
C LEU A 13 -15.79 12.41 -30.57
N LEU A 14 -16.46 13.52 -30.47
CA LEU A 14 -16.23 14.55 -29.45
C LEU A 14 -16.59 14.05 -28.03
N MET A 15 -17.60 13.21 -27.92
CA MET A 15 -17.96 12.58 -26.63
C MET A 15 -16.93 11.55 -26.13
N LEU A 16 -16.18 10.89 -27.02
CA LEU A 16 -15.13 9.95 -26.64
C LEU A 16 -13.88 10.64 -26.07
N THR A 17 -13.64 11.90 -26.37
CA THR A 17 -12.52 12.66 -25.79
C THR A 17 -12.83 13.27 -24.42
N ALA A 18 -14.11 13.29 -24.01
CA ALA A 18 -14.54 13.85 -22.73
C ALA A 18 -14.28 12.93 -21.53
N CYS A 19 -13.97 11.64 -21.75
CA CYS A 19 -13.41 10.80 -20.71
C CYS A 19 -11.95 11.18 -20.52
N GLY A 20 -11.67 12.11 -19.62
CA GLY A 20 -10.32 12.49 -19.19
C GLY A 20 -9.60 11.34 -18.46
N TYR A 21 -9.41 10.20 -19.14
CA TYR A 21 -8.60 9.10 -18.65
C TYR A 21 -7.12 9.50 -18.75
N HIS A 22 -6.64 10.19 -17.72
CA HIS A 22 -5.19 10.35 -17.55
C HIS A 22 -4.61 9.01 -17.12
N LEU A 23 -3.76 8.42 -17.97
CA LEU A 23 -2.84 7.38 -17.49
C LEU A 23 -2.15 7.94 -16.24
N ARG A 24 -2.39 7.28 -15.10
CA ARG A 24 -1.75 7.63 -13.84
C ARG A 24 -0.26 7.33 -14.02
N GLY A 25 0.52 8.35 -14.33
CA GLY A 25 1.99 8.25 -14.36
C GLY A 25 2.53 7.85 -12.99
N ALA A 26 3.83 7.57 -12.92
CA ALA A 26 4.51 7.31 -11.66
C ALA A 26 4.17 8.44 -10.66
N ILE A 27 3.89 8.06 -9.42
CA ILE A 27 3.60 9.02 -8.34
C ILE A 27 4.89 9.78 -8.08
N ASP A 28 4.88 11.10 -8.34
CA ASP A 28 6.02 11.96 -8.03
C ASP A 28 6.15 12.11 -6.51
N LEU A 29 7.36 11.82 -6.01
CA LEU A 29 7.68 11.91 -4.59
C LEU A 29 8.43 13.22 -4.32
N PRO A 30 8.22 13.83 -3.13
CA PRO A 30 9.08 14.92 -2.66
C PRO A 30 10.55 14.50 -2.68
N GLU A 31 11.47 15.42 -2.91
CA GLU A 31 12.91 15.14 -3.09
C GLU A 31 13.49 14.28 -1.97
N ALA A 32 13.14 14.56 -0.72
CA ALA A 32 13.57 13.79 0.44
C ALA A 32 13.03 12.34 0.48
N LEU A 33 11.93 12.05 -0.23
CA LEU A 33 11.36 10.69 -0.35
C LEU A 33 11.85 9.94 -1.60
N LYS A 34 12.61 10.59 -2.47
CA LYS A 34 13.13 9.93 -3.68
C LYS A 34 14.12 8.82 -3.37
N THR A 35 14.88 8.94 -2.28
CA THR A 35 15.79 7.91 -1.83
C THR A 35 15.46 7.52 -0.39
N ILE A 36 15.07 6.25 -0.17
CA ILE A 36 14.73 5.73 1.14
C ILE A 36 15.65 4.59 1.55
N TYR A 37 16.13 4.63 2.78
CA TYR A 37 16.78 3.51 3.44
C TYR A 37 15.80 2.86 4.42
N VAL A 38 15.69 1.54 4.39
CA VAL A 38 14.78 0.78 5.27
C VAL A 38 15.60 -0.03 6.25
N LYS A 39 15.37 0.20 7.55
CA LYS A 39 16.07 -0.48 8.63
C LYS A 39 15.10 -1.40 9.37
N SER A 40 15.54 -2.63 9.64
CA SER A 40 14.85 -3.62 10.49
C SER A 40 13.48 -4.10 10.00
N ALA A 41 13.19 -4.00 8.69
CA ALA A 41 11.96 -4.53 8.12
C ALA A 41 12.03 -6.05 7.89
N SER A 42 10.90 -6.73 8.04
CA SER A 42 10.75 -8.13 7.62
C SER A 42 10.91 -8.28 6.09
N PRO A 43 11.19 -9.49 5.58
CA PRO A 43 11.25 -9.75 4.14
C PRO A 43 9.95 -9.39 3.42
N GLU A 44 8.80 -9.63 4.05
CA GLU A 44 7.46 -9.35 3.53
C GLU A 44 7.24 -7.84 3.40
N LEU A 45 7.54 -7.09 4.45
CA LEU A 45 7.44 -5.62 4.45
C LEU A 45 8.43 -5.01 3.43
N SER A 46 9.66 -5.49 3.39
CA SER A 46 10.67 -5.06 2.41
C SER A 46 10.19 -5.25 0.98
N THR A 47 9.61 -6.42 0.68
CA THR A 47 9.03 -6.71 -0.64
C THR A 47 7.86 -5.77 -0.98
N ALA A 48 7.01 -5.45 -0.01
CA ALA A 48 5.90 -4.51 -0.20
C ALA A 48 6.41 -3.08 -0.45
N ILE A 49 7.45 -2.64 0.26
CA ILE A 49 8.11 -1.35 0.05
C ILE A 49 8.71 -1.28 -1.36
N GLU A 50 9.45 -2.31 -1.79
CA GLU A 50 10.02 -2.37 -3.14
C GLU A 50 8.96 -2.24 -4.24
N ARG A 51 7.83 -2.94 -4.09
CA ARG A 51 6.72 -2.82 -5.06
C ARG A 51 6.12 -1.41 -5.09
N ALA A 52 5.92 -0.81 -3.92
CA ALA A 52 5.39 0.54 -3.82
C ALA A 52 6.32 1.55 -4.50
N PHE A 53 7.63 1.44 -4.28
CA PHE A 53 8.62 2.35 -4.86
C PHE A 53 8.80 2.16 -6.36
N ARG A 54 8.66 0.95 -6.91
CA ARG A 54 8.65 0.72 -8.38
C ARG A 54 7.54 1.46 -9.12
N ALA A 55 6.45 1.80 -8.43
CA ALA A 55 5.34 2.58 -8.99
C ALA A 55 5.51 4.10 -8.83
N THR A 56 6.65 4.54 -8.29
CA THR A 56 6.98 5.94 -8.01
C THR A 56 8.25 6.36 -8.74
N THR A 57 8.65 7.63 -8.57
CA THR A 57 9.95 8.14 -9.00
C THR A 57 11.06 7.89 -7.99
N GLY A 58 10.79 7.12 -6.93
CA GLY A 58 11.71 6.87 -5.83
C GLY A 58 12.54 5.61 -5.99
N GLU A 59 13.60 5.53 -5.21
CA GLU A 59 14.58 4.44 -5.16
C GLU A 59 14.84 4.01 -3.71
N ILE A 60 15.06 2.71 -3.50
CA ILE A 60 15.49 2.16 -2.22
C ILE A 60 17.00 2.03 -2.24
N VAL A 61 17.67 2.69 -1.31
CA VAL A 61 19.12 2.66 -1.19
C VAL A 61 19.58 1.65 -0.14
N THR A 62 20.80 1.16 -0.28
CA THR A 62 21.36 0.12 0.60
C THR A 62 22.16 0.69 1.77
N SER A 63 22.43 1.99 1.78
CA SER A 63 23.16 2.69 2.84
C SER A 63 22.38 3.90 3.34
N PRO A 64 22.34 4.15 4.65
CA PRO A 64 21.69 5.32 5.21
C PRO A 64 22.30 6.65 4.73
N ASP A 65 23.59 6.67 4.39
CA ASP A 65 24.28 7.88 3.92
C ASP A 65 23.78 8.36 2.53
N GLN A 66 23.15 7.49 1.78
CA GLN A 66 22.58 7.78 0.45
C GLN A 66 21.08 8.13 0.53
N ALA A 67 20.49 7.98 1.69
CA ALA A 67 19.05 8.15 1.87
C ALA A 67 18.67 9.60 2.11
N GLY A 68 17.66 10.08 1.39
CA GLY A 68 16.97 11.32 1.75
C GLY A 68 16.05 11.14 2.95
N MET A 69 15.58 9.90 3.18
CA MET A 69 14.78 9.52 4.34
C MET A 69 15.10 8.11 4.81
N ILE A 70 15.04 7.90 6.12
CA ILE A 70 15.26 6.60 6.75
C ILE A 70 13.93 6.15 7.40
N LEU A 71 13.42 5.00 6.98
CA LEU A 71 12.34 4.29 7.66
C LEU A 71 12.96 3.31 8.67
N ASN A 72 12.84 3.61 9.94
CA ASN A 72 13.29 2.74 11.01
C ASN A 72 12.09 1.96 11.58
N VAL A 73 12.01 0.68 11.29
CA VAL A 73 10.97 -0.22 11.80
C VAL A 73 11.30 -0.59 13.24
N LEU A 74 10.39 -0.28 14.16
CA LEU A 74 10.54 -0.54 15.60
C LEU A 74 9.89 -1.86 15.98
N ASP A 75 8.70 -2.14 15.42
CA ASP A 75 7.94 -3.36 15.70
C ASP A 75 7.04 -3.72 14.53
N GLU A 76 6.92 -5.01 14.26
CA GLU A 76 5.98 -5.59 13.32
C GLU A 76 5.19 -6.69 14.01
N TYR A 77 3.87 -6.61 13.94
CA TYR A 77 2.98 -7.59 14.51
C TYR A 77 1.95 -8.05 13.49
N PHE A 78 1.83 -9.35 13.30
CA PHE A 78 0.82 -9.96 12.46
C PHE A 78 0.04 -10.99 13.26
N GLN A 79 -1.30 -10.92 13.22
CA GLN A 79 -2.19 -11.85 13.89
C GLN A 79 -3.35 -12.25 12.98
N ARG A 80 -3.72 -13.52 13.07
CA ARG A 80 -5.01 -14.03 12.58
C ARG A 80 -5.89 -14.35 13.79
N ARG A 81 -7.11 -13.84 13.83
CA ARG A 81 -8.08 -14.13 14.87
C ARG A 81 -9.42 -14.57 14.28
N THR A 82 -10.11 -15.46 14.99
CA THR A 82 -11.48 -15.86 14.64
C THR A 82 -12.44 -14.78 15.12
N ILE A 83 -13.29 -14.26 14.23
CA ILE A 83 -14.30 -13.24 14.56
C ILE A 83 -15.73 -13.77 14.54
N SER A 84 -15.98 -14.91 13.87
CA SER A 84 -17.27 -15.58 13.95
C SER A 84 -17.14 -17.10 13.96
N LEU A 85 -18.12 -17.75 14.59
CA LEU A 85 -18.27 -19.21 14.64
C LEU A 85 -19.55 -19.64 13.92
N SER A 86 -19.50 -20.80 13.27
CA SER A 86 -20.68 -21.46 12.72
C SER A 86 -21.55 -22.02 13.85
N SER A 87 -22.80 -22.43 13.54
CA SER A 87 -23.68 -23.09 14.47
C SER A 87 -23.14 -24.43 15.01
N THR A 88 -22.12 -24.98 14.38
CA THR A 88 -21.43 -26.21 14.77
C THR A 88 -20.09 -25.94 15.51
N GLY A 89 -19.82 -24.68 15.87
CA GLY A 89 -18.65 -24.28 16.66
C GLY A 89 -17.34 -24.14 15.87
N PHE A 90 -17.35 -24.27 14.54
CA PHE A 90 -16.17 -24.05 13.72
C PHE A 90 -16.00 -22.59 13.34
N SER A 91 -14.76 -22.13 13.18
CA SER A 91 -14.45 -20.78 12.70
C SER A 91 -15.07 -20.54 11.32
N ASN A 92 -15.96 -19.54 11.23
CA ASN A 92 -16.67 -19.17 10.02
C ASN A 92 -16.00 -17.97 9.31
N GLU A 93 -15.39 -17.08 10.09
CA GLU A 93 -14.72 -15.89 9.57
C GLU A 93 -13.45 -15.63 10.36
N TYR A 94 -12.38 -15.28 9.64
CA TYR A 94 -11.10 -14.86 10.20
C TYR A 94 -10.84 -13.41 9.89
N GLU A 95 -10.24 -12.71 10.82
CA GLU A 95 -9.67 -11.38 10.62
C GLU A 95 -8.15 -11.48 10.69
N LEU A 96 -7.50 -10.82 9.73
CA LEU A 96 -6.06 -10.60 9.70
C LEU A 96 -5.78 -9.17 10.18
N VAL A 97 -4.87 -9.05 11.12
CA VAL A 97 -4.43 -7.76 11.67
C VAL A 97 -2.94 -7.64 11.44
N TYR A 98 -2.52 -6.58 10.78
CA TYR A 98 -1.12 -6.20 10.67
C TYR A 98 -0.89 -4.85 11.33
N ARG A 99 0.07 -4.77 12.25
CA ARG A 99 0.48 -3.54 12.93
C ARG A 99 1.95 -3.29 12.70
N LEU A 100 2.26 -2.06 12.28
CA LEU A 100 3.61 -1.57 12.03
C LEU A 100 3.87 -0.36 12.90
N THR A 101 4.91 -0.41 13.72
CA THR A 101 5.40 0.73 14.51
C THR A 101 6.76 1.16 13.98
N PHE A 102 6.94 2.44 13.72
CA PHE A 102 8.11 2.98 13.04
C PHE A 102 8.42 4.41 13.41
N ASP A 103 9.68 4.80 13.17
CA ASP A 103 10.15 6.17 13.11
C ASP A 103 10.46 6.56 11.65
N LEU A 104 10.34 7.85 11.34
CA LEU A 104 10.89 8.44 10.13
C LEU A 104 11.99 9.43 10.53
N LEU A 105 13.16 9.30 9.91
CA LEU A 105 14.32 10.14 10.12
C LEU A 105 14.70 10.83 8.80
N ASP A 106 15.27 12.01 8.89
CA ASP A 106 15.85 12.66 7.70
C ASP A 106 17.25 12.10 7.40
N SER A 107 17.89 12.63 6.35
CA SER A 107 19.23 12.23 5.92
C SER A 107 20.33 12.48 6.98
N GLU A 108 20.07 13.38 7.92
CA GLU A 108 21.00 13.69 9.01
C GLU A 108 20.76 12.83 10.25
N GLY A 109 19.73 11.96 10.22
CA GLY A 109 19.33 11.12 11.33
C GLY A 109 18.42 11.82 12.36
N ASN A 110 17.95 13.04 12.08
CA ASN A 110 17.00 13.71 12.96
C ASN A 110 15.61 13.09 12.78
N THR A 111 14.91 12.90 13.87
CA THR A 111 13.57 12.32 13.86
C THR A 111 12.55 13.32 13.29
N LEU A 112 11.93 12.97 12.19
CA LEU A 112 10.79 13.70 11.60
C LEU A 112 9.48 13.27 12.23
N VAL A 113 9.34 11.97 12.48
CA VAL A 113 8.15 11.33 13.05
C VAL A 113 8.63 10.23 13.99
N SER A 114 8.18 10.22 15.23
CA SER A 114 8.56 9.21 16.21
C SER A 114 7.38 8.33 16.61
N ASN A 115 7.67 7.05 16.81
CA ASN A 115 6.78 6.06 17.40
C ASN A 115 5.36 6.05 16.78
N GLN A 116 5.31 6.09 15.46
CA GLN A 116 4.03 6.01 14.76
C GLN A 116 3.59 4.56 14.59
N THR A 117 2.32 4.33 14.86
CA THR A 117 1.71 3.03 14.63
C THR A 117 0.67 3.11 13.51
N ILE A 118 0.74 2.17 12.59
CA ILE A 118 -0.27 1.89 11.58
C ILE A 118 -0.84 0.52 11.88
N GLU A 119 -2.15 0.40 11.93
CA GLU A 119 -2.86 -0.87 12.00
C GLU A 119 -3.76 -1.00 10.77
N VAL A 120 -3.67 -2.14 10.10
CA VAL A 120 -4.48 -2.50 8.94
C VAL A 120 -5.11 -3.85 9.20
N THR A 121 -6.40 -3.95 8.91
CA THR A 121 -7.18 -5.17 9.11
C THR A 121 -7.92 -5.54 7.85
N ASP A 122 -8.08 -6.84 7.61
CA ASP A 122 -8.94 -7.40 6.59
C ASP A 122 -9.55 -8.71 7.08
N SER A 123 -10.65 -9.16 6.50
CA SER A 123 -11.32 -10.39 6.91
C SER A 123 -11.70 -11.26 5.72
N TYR A 124 -11.78 -12.57 5.96
CA TYR A 124 -12.24 -13.54 4.97
C TYR A 124 -13.08 -14.65 5.59
N PHE A 125 -14.00 -15.18 4.79
CA PHE A 125 -14.86 -16.27 5.21
C PHE A 125 -14.16 -17.62 5.05
N ASN A 126 -14.19 -18.41 6.13
CA ASN A 126 -13.77 -19.80 6.10
C ASN A 126 -14.91 -20.69 5.58
N ALA A 127 -15.17 -20.64 4.29
CA ALA A 127 -16.19 -21.49 3.67
C ALA A 127 -15.80 -22.97 3.74
N GLN A 128 -16.16 -23.66 4.81
CA GLN A 128 -15.89 -25.10 4.99
C GLN A 128 -16.50 -26.02 3.92
N ARG A 129 -17.35 -25.48 3.04
CA ARG A 129 -18.09 -26.25 2.03
C ARG A 129 -17.50 -26.24 0.63
N SER A 130 -16.48 -25.49 0.31
CA SER A 130 -15.88 -25.55 -1.02
C SER A 130 -14.55 -26.32 -0.97
N SER A 131 -14.54 -27.34 -1.75
CA SER A 131 -13.72 -28.52 -1.81
C SER A 131 -12.27 -28.32 -2.27
N THR A 132 -11.50 -27.38 -1.76
CA THR A 132 -10.04 -27.43 -1.97
C THR A 132 -9.32 -26.61 -0.90
N VAL A 133 -8.63 -27.30 -0.01
CA VAL A 133 -7.71 -26.73 0.99
C VAL A 133 -6.71 -25.75 0.33
N LEU A 134 -6.29 -26.04 -0.89
CA LEU A 134 -5.35 -25.22 -1.68
C LEU A 134 -5.87 -23.83 -2.06
N SER A 135 -7.18 -23.60 -2.15
CA SER A 135 -7.72 -22.28 -2.51
C SER A 135 -7.76 -21.31 -1.32
N LYS A 136 -7.83 -21.83 -0.09
CA LYS A 136 -7.91 -21.04 1.14
C LYS A 136 -6.57 -20.49 1.58
N ASP A 137 -5.52 -21.30 1.45
CA ASP A 137 -4.15 -20.85 1.73
C ASP A 137 -3.75 -19.73 0.77
N ASN A 138 -4.23 -19.78 -0.47
CA ASN A 138 -4.01 -18.72 -1.46
C ASN A 138 -4.74 -17.42 -1.11
N GLU A 139 -5.97 -17.48 -0.57
CA GLU A 139 -6.74 -16.29 -0.18
C GLU A 139 -6.04 -15.54 0.97
N GLU A 140 -5.64 -16.24 2.03
CA GLU A 140 -4.90 -15.63 3.14
C GLU A 140 -3.57 -15.03 2.69
N ILE A 141 -2.83 -15.70 1.79
CA ILE A 141 -1.58 -15.18 1.24
C ILE A 141 -1.80 -13.86 0.48
N VAL A 142 -2.86 -13.78 -0.32
CA VAL A 142 -3.21 -12.56 -1.08
C VAL A 142 -3.57 -11.43 -0.13
N LEU A 143 -4.45 -11.68 0.85
CA LEU A 143 -4.86 -10.68 1.83
C LEU A 143 -3.70 -10.19 2.69
N ARG A 144 -2.82 -11.11 3.12
CA ARG A 144 -1.61 -10.74 3.85
C ARG A 144 -0.74 -9.76 3.06
N LYS A 145 -0.54 -10.04 1.78
CA LYS A 145 0.19 -9.13 0.87
C LYS A 145 -0.49 -7.75 0.77
N GLU A 146 -1.81 -7.71 0.66
CA GLU A 146 -2.58 -6.48 0.58
C GLU A 146 -2.49 -5.64 1.87
N LEU A 147 -2.43 -6.29 3.04
CA LEU A 147 -2.21 -5.63 4.32
C LEU A 147 -0.84 -4.93 4.37
N TYR A 148 0.24 -5.62 3.96
CA TYR A 148 1.57 -5.00 3.88
C TYR A 148 1.59 -3.82 2.91
N GLU A 149 1.02 -3.98 1.71
CA GLU A 149 0.96 -2.90 0.72
C GLU A 149 0.14 -1.71 1.21
N SER A 150 -0.94 -1.94 1.96
CA SER A 150 -1.76 -0.89 2.57
C SER A 150 -1.01 -0.15 3.67
N ALA A 151 -0.27 -0.87 4.52
CA ALA A 151 0.58 -0.26 5.54
C ALA A 151 1.66 0.62 4.90
N VAL A 152 2.34 0.15 3.86
CA VAL A 152 3.36 0.92 3.12
C VAL A 152 2.77 2.19 2.51
N ARG A 153 1.59 2.11 1.88
CA ARG A 153 0.88 3.31 1.38
C ARG A 153 0.65 4.33 2.48
N SER A 154 0.26 3.87 3.66
CA SER A 154 0.03 4.73 4.83
C SER A 154 1.32 5.37 5.35
N VAL A 155 2.45 4.63 5.36
CA VAL A 155 3.78 5.18 5.69
C VAL A 155 4.15 6.30 4.72
N ILE A 156 4.05 6.08 3.41
CA ILE A 156 4.37 7.07 2.38
C ILE A 156 3.48 8.32 2.53
N GLN A 157 2.19 8.16 2.79
CA GLN A 157 1.28 9.29 2.99
C GLN A 157 1.65 10.11 4.22
N ARG A 158 2.00 9.47 5.34
CA ARG A 158 2.45 10.17 6.56
C ARG A 158 3.77 10.89 6.33
N ALA A 159 4.74 10.23 5.68
CA ALA A 159 6.02 10.84 5.34
C ALA A 159 5.82 12.10 4.48
N ARG A 160 4.99 12.02 3.44
CA ARG A 160 4.66 13.19 2.60
C ARG A 160 4.00 14.32 3.40
N ALA A 161 3.05 13.99 4.26
CA ALA A 161 2.36 14.99 5.07
C ALA A 161 3.31 15.73 6.03
N GLU A 162 4.25 15.02 6.64
CA GLU A 162 5.24 15.64 7.53
C GLU A 162 6.26 16.50 6.77
N LEU A 163 6.72 16.04 5.61
CA LEU A 163 7.59 16.84 4.75
C LEU A 163 6.92 18.12 4.28
N MET A 164 5.64 18.07 3.88
CA MET A 164 4.89 19.28 3.48
C MET A 164 4.67 20.28 4.63
N LYS A 165 4.68 19.83 5.87
CA LYS A 165 4.64 20.74 7.05
C LYS A 165 5.99 21.42 7.30
N LYS A 166 7.10 20.69 7.04
CA LYS A 166 8.46 21.17 7.30
C LYS A 166 8.96 22.09 6.17
N PHE A 167 8.47 21.88 4.97
CA PHE A 167 8.86 22.60 3.73
C PHE A 167 7.58 23.06 2.99
N PRO A 168 6.87 24.12 3.50
CA PRO A 168 5.66 24.65 2.90
C PRO A 168 5.88 25.30 1.53
#